data_f21513e457649bf7a4e61e7c5f53bd5a
#
_entry.id   f21513e457649bf7a4e61e7c5f53bd5a
#
_cell.length_a   1.000
_cell.length_b   1.000
_cell.length_c   1.000
_cell.angle_alpha   90.00
_cell.angle_beta   90.00
_cell.angle_gamma   90.00
#
_symmetry.space_group_name_H-M   'P 1'
#
loop_
_entity.id
_entity.type
_entity.pdbx_description
1 polymer ?
#
loop_
_entity_poly.entity_id
_entity_poly.type
_entity_poly.pdbx_seq_one_letter_code
_entity_poly.pdbx_strand_id
1 'polypeptide(L)'
;VKDKKVALLILDGWGYGKNDSSNAIIAANTPFFDHCIKQYPNSRLEASGEAVGLPAGQMGNSEVGHMNLGAGRVVYQELGRINKAVKDGDFKTNPVLKEAFEYAKKENKKVHFIGLLSDGGVHSHTLHLKGLCDAAKSFDLEKVYIHAFSDGRDTDPNAGLGYINNLNDYLKNSAGEIVSVIGRYYAMDRDNRWERVKLAYDLLVNGQGEKVTDFSAPISKSYADGVTDEFIKPLVKTDASGNPIAVIENGDVVICFNFRTDRGREITVALTQKEFPEQGMKPLNLDYITMTTYDETFKGVKVVFTKADLVNTLGEVLEHNHKNQIRIAETEKYPHVTFFFSGGREKEFENEKRLMIPSPKVATYDLQPEMSANGIKDAIIPEIEKGWADFICLNFANPDMVGHTGVFEAVVKAVETVDQCAEAVVEAGLKNGYSFIIIADHGNADYMINEDGSVNTAHTTNLVPCILIDPDYKTIKDGKLGDIAPTILKLLGVDAPQEMSGEILV
;
A
#
# COMPACT_ATOMS: atom_id res chain seq x y z
N VAL A 1 -20.66 29.24 19.67
CA VAL A 1 -20.79 27.96 18.99
C VAL A 1 -20.76 26.89 20.07
N LYS A 2 -21.86 26.11 20.22
CA LYS A 2 -21.91 24.97 21.14
C LYS A 2 -20.81 24.02 20.73
N ASP A 3 -20.03 23.48 21.66
CA ASP A 3 -19.02 22.43 21.39
C ASP A 3 -19.74 21.23 20.75
N LYS A 4 -19.64 21.11 19.42
CA LYS A 4 -20.21 19.98 18.68
C LYS A 4 -19.40 18.73 18.97
N LYS A 5 -20.09 17.60 19.02
CA LYS A 5 -19.50 16.26 19.15
C LYS A 5 -19.79 15.49 17.88
N VAL A 6 -18.83 14.70 17.44
CA VAL A 6 -18.94 13.92 16.19
C VAL A 6 -18.59 12.46 16.42
N ALA A 7 -19.40 11.57 15.91
CA ALA A 7 -19.11 10.15 15.86
C ALA A 7 -18.95 9.70 14.40
N LEU A 8 -17.85 9.04 14.10
CA LEU A 8 -17.58 8.32 12.85
C LEU A 8 -17.91 6.85 13.07
N LEU A 9 -18.93 6.35 12.36
CA LEU A 9 -19.29 4.95 12.32
C LEU A 9 -18.78 4.33 11.01
N ILE A 10 -17.95 3.33 11.10
CA ILE A 10 -17.39 2.60 9.97
C ILE A 10 -18.07 1.23 9.91
N LEU A 11 -18.88 1.01 8.88
CA LEU A 11 -19.53 -0.26 8.56
C LEU A 11 -18.58 -1.03 7.63
N ASP A 12 -17.61 -1.74 8.22
CA ASP A 12 -16.49 -2.35 7.51
C ASP A 12 -16.97 -3.34 6.43
N GLY A 13 -16.55 -3.15 5.17
CA GLY A 13 -16.96 -3.99 4.06
C GLY A 13 -18.33 -3.68 3.44
N TRP A 14 -18.99 -2.56 3.81
CA TRP A 14 -20.32 -2.18 3.32
C TRP A 14 -20.23 -1.32 2.04
N GLY A 15 -20.13 -1.96 0.87
CA GLY A 15 -20.06 -1.28 -0.42
C GLY A 15 -21.41 -1.06 -1.10
N TYR A 16 -21.39 -0.26 -2.18
CA TYR A 16 -22.53 -0.10 -3.10
C TYR A 16 -22.38 -1.02 -4.31
N GLY A 17 -22.80 -2.27 -4.18
CA GLY A 17 -22.82 -3.25 -5.27
C GLY A 17 -24.05 -3.13 -6.19
N LYS A 18 -24.16 -4.06 -7.13
CA LYS A 18 -25.31 -4.19 -8.01
C LYS A 18 -26.56 -4.60 -7.20
N ASN A 19 -27.72 -4.20 -7.67
CA ASN A 19 -29.01 -4.63 -7.09
C ASN A 19 -29.42 -5.99 -7.71
N ASP A 20 -28.73 -7.04 -7.32
CA ASP A 20 -29.00 -8.40 -7.76
C ASP A 20 -28.72 -9.43 -6.64
N SER A 21 -28.84 -10.70 -6.95
CA SER A 21 -28.68 -11.80 -6.00
C SER A 21 -27.23 -12.01 -5.50
N SER A 22 -26.26 -11.30 -6.04
CA SER A 22 -24.86 -11.37 -5.57
C SER A 22 -24.60 -10.48 -4.35
N ASN A 23 -25.51 -9.56 -4.04
CA ASN A 23 -25.34 -8.52 -3.04
C ASN A 23 -26.06 -8.89 -1.74
N ALA A 24 -25.32 -9.25 -0.71
CA ALA A 24 -25.86 -9.63 0.59
C ALA A 24 -26.46 -8.42 1.36
N ILE A 25 -25.99 -7.21 1.09
CA ILE A 25 -26.54 -5.98 1.71
C ILE A 25 -27.96 -5.73 1.21
N ILE A 26 -28.19 -5.88 -0.09
CA ILE A 26 -29.54 -5.72 -0.69
C ILE A 26 -30.49 -6.85 -0.24
N ALA A 27 -29.96 -8.05 -0.02
CA ALA A 27 -30.75 -9.18 0.47
C ALA A 27 -31.13 -9.05 1.97
N ALA A 28 -30.36 -8.28 2.74
CA ALA A 28 -30.58 -8.08 4.17
C ALA A 28 -31.71 -7.08 4.43
N ASN A 29 -32.39 -7.25 5.57
CA ASN A 29 -33.34 -6.27 6.07
C ASN A 29 -32.62 -5.19 6.89
N THR A 30 -32.44 -4.00 6.31
CA THR A 30 -31.68 -2.88 6.87
C THR A 30 -32.52 -1.62 7.06
N PRO A 31 -33.54 -1.65 7.91
CA PRO A 31 -34.51 -0.54 8.03
C PRO A 31 -33.84 0.76 8.49
N PHE A 32 -32.83 0.70 9.34
CA PHE A 32 -32.13 1.90 9.80
C PHE A 32 -31.30 2.53 8.67
N PHE A 33 -30.51 1.75 7.95
CA PHE A 33 -29.71 2.25 6.83
C PHE A 33 -30.61 2.82 5.72
N ASP A 34 -31.67 2.11 5.38
CA ASP A 34 -32.66 2.56 4.41
C ASP A 34 -33.34 3.87 4.81
N HIS A 35 -33.63 4.02 6.10
CA HIS A 35 -34.17 5.27 6.64
C HIS A 35 -33.12 6.39 6.50
N CYS A 36 -31.89 6.13 6.86
CA CYS A 36 -30.82 7.13 6.78
C CYS A 36 -30.60 7.63 5.35
N ILE A 37 -30.54 6.75 4.36
CA ILE A 37 -30.41 7.13 2.94
C ILE A 37 -31.58 8.00 2.46
N LYS A 38 -32.78 7.77 2.96
CA LYS A 38 -33.98 8.54 2.56
C LYS A 38 -34.09 9.90 3.26
N GLN A 39 -33.64 10.00 4.51
CA GLN A 39 -33.92 11.17 5.37
C GLN A 39 -32.75 12.13 5.52
N TYR A 40 -31.51 11.65 5.38
CA TYR A 40 -30.33 12.45 5.65
C TYR A 40 -29.50 12.71 4.40
N PRO A 41 -28.73 13.80 4.38
CA PRO A 41 -27.72 14.02 3.34
C PRO A 41 -26.79 12.83 3.21
N ASN A 42 -26.65 12.32 2.00
CA ASN A 42 -25.76 11.20 1.71
C ASN A 42 -25.07 11.37 0.36
N SER A 43 -23.93 10.72 0.25
CA SER A 43 -23.05 10.75 -0.90
C SER A 43 -22.29 9.43 -1.01
N ARG A 44 -21.34 9.37 -1.93
CA ARG A 44 -20.50 8.20 -2.18
C ARG A 44 -19.03 8.56 -2.05
N LEU A 45 -18.24 7.64 -1.50
CA LEU A 45 -16.80 7.79 -1.39
C LEU A 45 -16.07 6.77 -2.25
N GLU A 46 -14.99 7.22 -2.88
CA GLU A 46 -14.00 6.34 -3.49
C GLU A 46 -13.14 5.72 -2.38
N ALA A 47 -13.08 4.38 -2.36
CA ALA A 47 -12.40 3.59 -1.34
C ALA A 47 -11.40 2.57 -1.94
N SER A 48 -11.00 2.75 -3.20
CA SER A 48 -10.11 1.84 -3.93
C SER A 48 -9.18 2.59 -4.88
N GLY A 49 -8.18 1.90 -5.40
CA GLY A 49 -7.25 2.42 -6.39
C GLY A 49 -6.55 3.72 -5.97
N GLU A 50 -6.30 4.60 -6.92
CA GLU A 50 -5.53 5.85 -6.70
C GLU A 50 -6.17 6.78 -5.66
N ALA A 51 -7.47 6.72 -5.46
CA ALA A 51 -8.18 7.53 -4.47
C ALA A 51 -7.78 7.22 -3.01
N VAL A 52 -7.19 6.06 -2.78
CA VAL A 52 -6.67 5.63 -1.46
C VAL A 52 -5.15 5.34 -1.49
N GLY A 53 -4.46 5.72 -2.56
CA GLY A 53 -3.01 5.56 -2.69
C GLY A 53 -2.54 4.17 -3.12
N LEU A 54 -3.44 3.38 -3.69
CA LEU A 54 -3.17 2.09 -4.32
C LEU A 54 -3.04 2.24 -5.84
N PRO A 55 -2.50 1.26 -6.57
CA PRO A 55 -2.55 1.22 -8.02
C PRO A 55 -3.99 1.29 -8.55
N ALA A 56 -4.16 1.85 -9.75
CA ALA A 56 -5.45 1.92 -10.43
C ALA A 56 -6.11 0.52 -10.54
N GLY A 57 -7.38 0.42 -10.19
CA GLY A 57 -8.16 -0.82 -10.23
C GLY A 57 -7.90 -1.80 -9.08
N GLN A 58 -6.98 -1.51 -8.16
CA GLN A 58 -6.77 -2.34 -6.98
C GLN A 58 -7.84 -2.06 -5.94
N MET A 59 -8.46 -3.12 -5.42
CA MET A 59 -9.45 -3.02 -4.34
C MET A 59 -8.82 -2.46 -3.06
N GLY A 60 -9.59 -1.65 -2.32
CA GLY A 60 -9.20 -1.16 -1.01
C GLY A 60 -9.15 -2.27 0.04
N ASN A 61 -8.64 -1.92 1.20
CA ASN A 61 -8.62 -2.78 2.38
C ASN A 61 -8.69 -1.93 3.65
N SER A 62 -8.94 -2.57 4.80
CA SER A 62 -9.15 -1.85 6.06
C SER A 62 -7.91 -1.09 6.52
N GLU A 63 -6.70 -1.60 6.31
CA GLU A 63 -5.44 -0.91 6.71
C GLU A 63 -5.31 0.42 5.96
N VAL A 64 -5.40 0.37 4.63
CA VAL A 64 -5.30 1.54 3.76
C VAL A 64 -6.47 2.49 4.00
N GLY A 65 -7.69 1.96 4.10
CA GLY A 65 -8.90 2.76 4.35
C GLY A 65 -8.81 3.57 5.63
N HIS A 66 -8.52 2.91 6.77
CA HIS A 66 -8.41 3.58 8.06
C HIS A 66 -7.23 4.56 8.11
N MET A 67 -6.11 4.26 7.44
CA MET A 67 -4.99 5.18 7.35
C MET A 67 -5.37 6.47 6.61
N ASN A 68 -6.07 6.38 5.48
CA ASN A 68 -6.55 7.56 4.75
C ASN A 68 -7.57 8.36 5.56
N LEU A 69 -8.50 7.66 6.24
CA LEU A 69 -9.50 8.29 7.12
C LEU A 69 -8.85 9.13 8.23
N GLY A 70 -7.84 8.57 8.90
CA GLY A 70 -7.15 9.27 9.98
C GLY A 70 -6.16 10.33 9.53
N ALA A 71 -5.54 10.14 8.36
CA ALA A 71 -4.55 11.09 7.83
C ALA A 71 -5.18 12.33 7.17
N GLY A 72 -6.47 12.28 6.78
CA GLY A 72 -7.13 13.39 6.09
C GLY A 72 -6.55 13.70 4.71
N ARG A 73 -5.95 12.72 4.07
CA ARG A 73 -5.30 12.81 2.75
C ARG A 73 -5.12 11.43 2.14
N VAL A 74 -4.83 11.40 0.83
CA VAL A 74 -4.43 10.15 0.18
C VAL A 74 -3.05 9.73 0.69
N VAL A 75 -2.97 8.57 1.32
CA VAL A 75 -1.73 7.96 1.80
C VAL A 75 -1.29 6.91 0.81
N TYR A 76 -0.31 7.25 -0.01
CA TYR A 76 0.18 6.34 -1.04
C TYR A 76 0.97 5.18 -0.44
N GLN A 77 0.61 3.96 -0.80
CA GLN A 77 1.46 2.80 -0.61
C GLN A 77 2.69 2.90 -1.51
N GLU A 78 3.80 2.23 -1.16
CA GLU A 78 5.07 2.41 -1.86
C GLU A 78 4.95 2.28 -3.39
N LEU A 79 4.27 1.25 -3.88
CA LEU A 79 4.06 1.08 -5.32
C LEU A 79 3.29 2.27 -5.93
N GLY A 80 2.18 2.68 -5.33
CA GLY A 80 1.37 3.81 -5.79
C GLY A 80 2.13 5.14 -5.71
N ARG A 81 2.89 5.35 -4.63
CA ARG A 81 3.73 6.54 -4.41
C ARG A 81 4.80 6.67 -5.51
N ILE A 82 5.48 5.59 -5.81
CA ILE A 82 6.55 5.58 -6.81
C ILE A 82 5.97 5.69 -8.22
N ASN A 83 4.85 5.00 -8.51
CA ASN A 83 4.13 5.15 -9.79
C ASN A 83 3.74 6.62 -10.03
N LYS A 84 3.21 7.28 -9.01
CA LYS A 84 2.87 8.71 -9.09
C LYS A 84 4.10 9.56 -9.36
N ALA A 85 5.20 9.34 -8.64
CA ALA A 85 6.45 10.08 -8.84
C ALA A 85 7.01 9.91 -10.26
N VAL A 86 6.90 8.72 -10.85
CA VAL A 86 7.28 8.50 -12.26
C VAL A 86 6.37 9.29 -13.20
N LYS A 87 5.05 9.21 -13.01
CA LYS A 87 4.04 9.89 -13.82
C LYS A 87 4.21 11.43 -13.79
N ASP A 88 4.50 11.97 -12.63
CA ASP A 88 4.69 13.41 -12.41
C ASP A 88 6.09 13.90 -12.85
N GLY A 89 7.01 12.97 -13.18
CA GLY A 89 8.38 13.30 -13.58
C GLY A 89 9.33 13.64 -12.44
N ASP A 90 8.95 13.32 -11.20
CA ASP A 90 9.69 13.67 -9.97
C ASP A 90 11.07 13.03 -9.88
N PHE A 91 11.33 11.92 -10.60
CA PHE A 91 12.66 11.29 -10.62
C PHE A 91 13.74 12.23 -11.17
N LYS A 92 13.40 13.17 -12.05
CA LYS A 92 14.35 14.16 -12.61
C LYS A 92 14.74 15.25 -11.61
N THR A 93 13.88 15.49 -10.63
CA THR A 93 14.05 16.55 -9.63
C THR A 93 14.34 16.01 -8.23
N ASN A 94 14.22 14.69 -8.03
CA ASN A 94 14.52 14.07 -6.75
C ASN A 94 15.96 14.36 -6.34
N PRO A 95 16.22 14.93 -5.15
CA PRO A 95 17.54 15.40 -4.77
C PRO A 95 18.58 14.30 -4.70
N VAL A 96 18.23 13.08 -4.29
CA VAL A 96 19.13 11.93 -4.19
C VAL A 96 19.54 11.47 -5.58
N LEU A 97 18.59 11.30 -6.50
CA LEU A 97 18.88 10.89 -7.87
C LEU A 97 19.68 11.97 -8.63
N LYS A 98 19.29 13.24 -8.45
CA LYS A 98 20.00 14.37 -9.06
C LYS A 98 21.45 14.42 -8.63
N GLU A 99 21.74 14.37 -7.33
CA GLU A 99 23.10 14.36 -6.80
C GLU A 99 23.94 13.21 -7.38
N ALA A 100 23.37 12.00 -7.43
CA ALA A 100 24.05 10.82 -7.95
C ALA A 100 24.34 10.94 -9.45
N PHE A 101 23.39 11.44 -10.25
CA PHE A 101 23.57 11.59 -11.69
C PHE A 101 24.55 12.74 -12.03
N GLU A 102 24.51 13.84 -11.30
CA GLU A 102 25.48 14.93 -11.41
C GLU A 102 26.90 14.44 -11.04
N TYR A 103 27.03 13.66 -9.97
CA TYR A 103 28.30 13.02 -9.60
C TYR A 103 28.81 12.10 -10.70
N ALA A 104 27.96 11.18 -11.21
CA ALA A 104 28.34 10.24 -12.25
C ALA A 104 28.83 10.97 -13.52
N LYS A 105 28.14 12.04 -13.92
CA LYS A 105 28.52 12.86 -15.07
C LYS A 105 29.86 13.57 -14.83
N LYS A 106 30.01 14.23 -13.69
CA LYS A 106 31.21 15.01 -13.34
C LYS A 106 32.44 14.15 -13.24
N GLU A 107 32.34 13.02 -12.55
CA GLU A 107 33.48 12.10 -12.28
C GLU A 107 33.61 10.99 -13.34
N ASN A 108 32.80 11.06 -14.43
CA ASN A 108 32.78 10.10 -15.54
C ASN A 108 32.59 8.65 -15.08
N LYS A 109 31.73 8.45 -14.05
CA LYS A 109 31.43 7.14 -13.46
C LYS A 109 30.25 6.47 -14.15
N LYS A 110 30.17 5.15 -13.99
CA LYS A 110 29.05 4.34 -14.47
C LYS A 110 27.86 4.45 -13.52
N VAL A 111 26.66 4.35 -14.07
CA VAL A 111 25.42 4.20 -13.30
C VAL A 111 24.88 2.80 -13.57
N HIS A 112 24.63 2.05 -12.52
CA HIS A 112 24.11 0.70 -12.58
C HIS A 112 22.71 0.65 -11.94
N PHE A 113 21.72 0.17 -12.68
CA PHE A 113 20.40 -0.15 -12.15
C PHE A 113 20.33 -1.66 -11.93
N ILE A 114 20.06 -2.07 -10.69
CA ILE A 114 19.93 -3.48 -10.31
C ILE A 114 18.54 -3.74 -9.71
N GLY A 115 17.91 -4.85 -10.02
CA GLY A 115 16.61 -5.21 -9.44
C GLY A 115 15.76 -6.11 -10.33
N LEU A 116 14.57 -6.42 -9.83
CA LEU A 116 13.63 -7.35 -10.44
C LEU A 116 12.93 -6.72 -11.65
N LEU A 117 13.14 -7.30 -12.83
CA LEU A 117 12.55 -6.83 -14.08
C LEU A 117 11.22 -7.53 -14.36
N SER A 118 10.14 -7.01 -13.84
CA SER A 118 8.77 -7.44 -14.12
C SER A 118 7.75 -6.33 -13.83
N ASP A 119 6.49 -6.55 -14.17
CA ASP A 119 5.36 -5.70 -13.83
C ASP A 119 4.47 -6.28 -12.72
N GLY A 120 4.94 -7.32 -12.04
CA GLY A 120 4.21 -7.97 -10.95
C GLY A 120 3.88 -7.05 -9.77
N GLY A 121 4.63 -5.97 -9.58
CA GLY A 121 4.32 -4.93 -8.58
C GLY A 121 4.47 -5.36 -7.11
N VAL A 122 5.11 -6.50 -6.85
CA VAL A 122 5.34 -7.00 -5.47
C VAL A 122 6.65 -6.47 -4.89
N HIS A 123 7.74 -6.54 -5.63
CA HIS A 123 9.07 -6.10 -5.21
C HIS A 123 9.57 -4.86 -5.95
N SER A 124 9.15 -4.74 -7.20
CA SER A 124 9.54 -3.70 -8.15
C SER A 124 8.46 -3.54 -9.21
N HIS A 125 8.65 -2.60 -10.11
CA HIS A 125 7.83 -2.47 -11.32
C HIS A 125 8.67 -1.92 -12.46
N THR A 126 8.50 -2.46 -13.68
CA THR A 126 9.22 -2.01 -14.89
C THR A 126 9.07 -0.51 -15.15
N LEU A 127 7.92 0.07 -14.77
CA LEU A 127 7.68 1.51 -14.89
C LEU A 127 8.70 2.34 -14.10
N HIS A 128 9.11 1.86 -12.92
CA HIS A 128 10.10 2.56 -12.07
C HIS A 128 11.48 2.57 -12.74
N LEU A 129 11.90 1.43 -13.29
CA LEU A 129 13.15 1.34 -14.05
C LEU A 129 13.14 2.25 -15.27
N LYS A 130 12.05 2.26 -16.05
CA LYS A 130 11.88 3.18 -17.17
C LYS A 130 11.99 4.64 -16.74
N GLY A 131 11.36 5.00 -15.62
CA GLY A 131 11.49 6.34 -15.03
C GLY A 131 12.93 6.72 -14.65
N LEU A 132 13.71 5.77 -14.08
CA LEU A 132 15.12 5.97 -13.79
C LEU A 132 15.96 6.16 -15.08
N CYS A 133 15.69 5.37 -16.12
CA CYS A 133 16.35 5.51 -17.42
C CYS A 133 16.06 6.87 -18.05
N ASP A 134 14.82 7.35 -18.01
CA ASP A 134 14.43 8.67 -18.52
C ASP A 134 15.05 9.81 -17.72
N ALA A 135 15.14 9.63 -16.40
CA ALA A 135 15.85 10.58 -15.55
C ALA A 135 17.35 10.62 -15.92
N ALA A 136 18.01 9.47 -16.02
CA ALA A 136 19.42 9.39 -16.44
C ALA A 136 19.66 10.05 -17.81
N LYS A 137 18.74 9.83 -18.78
CA LYS A 137 18.79 10.50 -20.08
C LYS A 137 18.72 12.03 -19.97
N SER A 138 17.89 12.56 -19.07
CA SER A 138 17.76 14.00 -18.89
C SER A 138 19.00 14.67 -18.32
N PHE A 139 19.95 13.91 -17.76
CA PHE A 139 21.27 14.34 -17.35
C PHE A 139 22.36 14.07 -18.39
N ASP A 140 22.00 13.60 -19.61
CA ASP A 140 22.92 13.20 -20.68
C ASP A 140 23.96 12.16 -20.23
N LEU A 141 23.55 11.16 -19.46
CA LEU A 141 24.43 10.08 -19.02
C LEU A 141 24.57 9.04 -20.13
N GLU A 142 25.80 8.74 -20.53
CA GLU A 142 26.13 7.75 -21.57
C GLU A 142 26.44 6.36 -21.00
N LYS A 143 26.92 6.29 -19.73
CA LYS A 143 27.36 5.04 -19.09
C LYS A 143 26.29 4.55 -18.11
N VAL A 144 25.16 4.10 -18.63
CA VAL A 144 24.02 3.58 -17.86
C VAL A 144 23.83 2.11 -18.17
N TYR A 145 23.89 1.26 -17.17
CA TYR A 145 23.86 -0.19 -17.32
C TYR A 145 22.79 -0.82 -16.42
N ILE A 146 22.10 -1.83 -16.95
CA ILE A 146 21.00 -2.51 -16.26
C ILE A 146 21.38 -3.97 -16.03
N HIS A 147 21.33 -4.38 -14.78
CA HIS A 147 21.49 -5.76 -14.35
C HIS A 147 20.11 -6.28 -13.92
N ALA A 148 19.47 -7.00 -14.81
CA ALA A 148 18.09 -7.45 -14.61
C ALA A 148 18.03 -8.75 -13.80
N PHE A 149 17.22 -8.77 -12.74
CA PHE A 149 16.83 -10.01 -12.07
C PHE A 149 15.52 -10.48 -12.69
N SER A 150 15.46 -11.72 -13.21
CA SER A 150 14.24 -12.27 -13.80
C SER A 150 13.31 -12.82 -12.71
N ASP A 151 11.99 -12.72 -12.93
CA ASP A 151 10.97 -12.98 -11.94
C ASP A 151 10.47 -14.44 -11.95
N GLY A 152 9.43 -14.73 -12.70
CA GLY A 152 8.82 -16.06 -12.81
C GLY A 152 8.12 -16.57 -11.56
N ARG A 153 7.94 -15.73 -10.53
CA ARG A 153 7.25 -16.04 -9.28
C ARG A 153 6.06 -15.15 -9.02
N ASP A 154 6.22 -13.84 -9.22
CA ASP A 154 5.16 -12.86 -9.08
C ASP A 154 4.49 -12.57 -10.44
N THR A 155 5.01 -13.16 -11.51
CA THR A 155 4.51 -13.12 -12.88
C THR A 155 4.58 -14.53 -13.49
N ASP A 156 4.08 -14.68 -14.74
CA ASP A 156 4.20 -15.95 -15.47
C ASP A 156 5.65 -16.45 -15.49
N PRO A 157 5.89 -17.74 -15.24
CA PRO A 157 7.23 -18.32 -15.13
C PRO A 157 8.14 -18.13 -16.34
N ASN A 158 7.60 -17.84 -17.53
CA ASN A 158 8.35 -17.68 -18.78
C ASN A 158 8.12 -16.28 -19.43
N ALA A 159 7.71 -15.29 -18.66
CA ALA A 159 7.46 -13.94 -19.16
C ALA A 159 8.73 -13.08 -19.30
N GLY A 160 9.86 -13.47 -18.68
CA GLY A 160 11.07 -12.67 -18.55
C GLY A 160 11.66 -12.20 -19.88
N LEU A 161 11.67 -13.05 -20.91
CA LEU A 161 12.13 -12.67 -22.25
C LEU A 161 11.28 -11.53 -22.84
N GLY A 162 9.97 -11.55 -22.57
CA GLY A 162 9.05 -10.49 -22.98
C GLY A 162 9.38 -9.14 -22.32
N TYR A 163 9.69 -9.16 -21.03
CA TYR A 163 10.11 -7.96 -20.29
C TYR A 163 11.44 -7.40 -20.79
N ILE A 164 12.41 -8.27 -21.07
CA ILE A 164 13.73 -7.87 -21.63
C ILE A 164 13.55 -7.22 -22.99
N ASN A 165 12.78 -7.81 -23.88
CA ASN A 165 12.53 -7.28 -25.22
C ASN A 165 11.78 -5.94 -25.16
N ASN A 166 10.75 -5.83 -24.32
CA ASN A 166 10.01 -4.59 -24.11
C ASN A 166 10.92 -3.48 -23.58
N LEU A 167 11.81 -3.80 -22.63
CA LEU A 167 12.75 -2.83 -22.11
C LEU A 167 13.78 -2.42 -23.17
N ASN A 168 14.35 -3.36 -23.93
CA ASN A 168 15.27 -3.05 -25.03
C ASN A 168 14.64 -2.12 -26.08
N ASP A 169 13.37 -2.33 -26.41
CA ASP A 169 12.65 -1.43 -27.33
C ASP A 169 12.48 -0.04 -26.73
N TYR A 170 12.16 0.05 -25.45
CA TYR A 170 12.04 1.33 -24.74
C TYR A 170 13.36 2.10 -24.70
N LEU A 171 14.47 1.41 -24.45
CA LEU A 171 15.81 1.99 -24.31
C LEU A 171 16.34 2.59 -25.63
N LYS A 172 15.78 2.25 -26.80
CA LYS A 172 16.09 2.93 -28.06
C LYS A 172 15.82 4.44 -28.01
N ASN A 173 14.92 4.87 -27.11
CA ASN A 173 14.54 6.26 -26.91
C ASN A 173 14.84 6.78 -25.49
N SER A 174 15.56 6.02 -24.69
CA SER A 174 15.92 6.38 -23.33
C SER A 174 17.41 6.14 -23.07
N ALA A 175 17.88 6.15 -21.82
CA ALA A 175 19.25 5.84 -21.47
C ALA A 175 19.34 4.44 -20.83
N GLY A 176 20.40 3.72 -21.19
CA GLY A 176 20.75 2.45 -20.57
C GLY A 176 20.90 1.29 -21.54
N GLU A 177 21.57 0.25 -21.08
CA GLU A 177 21.77 -1.01 -21.78
C GLU A 177 21.65 -2.17 -20.78
N ILE A 178 20.90 -3.22 -21.13
CA ILE A 178 20.86 -4.45 -20.32
C ILE A 178 22.18 -5.20 -20.56
N VAL A 179 22.96 -5.39 -19.50
CA VAL A 179 24.29 -5.99 -19.57
C VAL A 179 24.40 -7.32 -18.83
N SER A 180 23.46 -7.63 -17.97
CA SER A 180 23.41 -8.96 -17.33
C SER A 180 21.99 -9.35 -16.93
N VAL A 181 21.73 -10.67 -16.87
CA VAL A 181 20.48 -11.27 -16.42
C VAL A 181 20.76 -12.41 -15.47
N ILE A 182 20.00 -12.51 -14.38
CA ILE A 182 20.07 -13.62 -13.42
C ILE A 182 18.71 -13.83 -12.76
N GLY A 183 18.32 -15.06 -12.47
CA GLY A 183 17.09 -15.38 -11.77
C GLY A 183 17.05 -14.86 -10.33
N ARG A 184 15.89 -14.41 -9.90
CA ARG A 184 15.66 -13.89 -8.53
C ARG A 184 15.98 -14.90 -7.43
N TYR A 185 15.94 -16.19 -7.73
CA TYR A 185 16.33 -17.23 -6.78
C TYR A 185 17.75 -17.03 -6.23
N TYR A 186 18.65 -16.48 -7.04
CA TYR A 186 20.04 -16.17 -6.68
C TYR A 186 20.21 -14.74 -6.16
N ALA A 187 19.71 -13.78 -6.91
CA ALA A 187 19.95 -12.36 -6.65
C ALA A 187 19.06 -11.77 -5.53
N MET A 188 17.98 -12.43 -5.20
CA MET A 188 16.98 -11.94 -4.25
C MET A 188 16.71 -12.97 -3.13
N ASP A 189 17.74 -13.60 -2.64
CA ASP A 189 17.66 -14.44 -1.44
C ASP A 189 17.29 -13.59 -0.21
N ARG A 190 16.65 -14.20 0.78
CA ARG A 190 16.33 -13.58 2.08
C ARG A 190 16.51 -14.56 3.25
N ASP A 191 17.23 -15.65 2.98
CA ASP A 191 17.32 -16.81 3.88
C ASP A 191 18.80 -17.07 4.29
N ASN A 192 19.64 -16.03 4.09
CA ASN A 192 21.09 -16.07 4.33
C ASN A 192 21.83 -17.18 3.57
N ARG A 193 21.34 -17.52 2.39
CA ARG A 193 21.97 -18.47 1.47
C ARG A 193 23.03 -17.75 0.63
N TRP A 194 24.12 -17.38 1.30
CA TRP A 194 25.20 -16.57 0.71
C TRP A 194 25.84 -17.20 -0.53
N GLU A 195 25.77 -18.52 -0.67
CA GLU A 195 26.17 -19.22 -1.88
C GLU A 195 25.31 -18.87 -3.10
N ARG A 196 24.04 -18.47 -2.90
CA ARG A 196 23.18 -17.97 -3.98
C ARG A 196 23.52 -16.52 -4.31
N VAL A 197 23.62 -15.68 -3.28
CA VAL A 197 23.97 -14.25 -3.41
C VAL A 197 25.34 -14.10 -4.10
N LYS A 198 26.27 -15.01 -3.84
CA LYS A 198 27.58 -15.05 -4.49
C LYS A 198 27.49 -15.09 -6.01
N LEU A 199 26.57 -15.86 -6.57
CA LEU A 199 26.41 -15.93 -8.04
C LEU A 199 25.97 -14.58 -8.62
N ALA A 200 25.10 -13.86 -7.93
CA ALA A 200 24.72 -12.51 -8.33
C ALA A 200 25.86 -11.51 -8.13
N TYR A 201 26.56 -11.57 -6.99
CA TYR A 201 27.71 -10.72 -6.72
C TYR A 201 28.81 -10.90 -7.79
N ASP A 202 29.17 -12.13 -8.11
CA ASP A 202 30.20 -12.43 -9.12
C ASP A 202 29.76 -11.97 -10.53
N LEU A 203 28.50 -12.07 -10.87
CA LEU A 203 27.97 -11.53 -12.12
C LEU A 203 28.12 -10.00 -12.15
N LEU A 204 27.69 -9.32 -11.08
CA LEU A 204 27.66 -7.86 -11.00
C LEU A 204 29.06 -7.23 -10.93
N VAL A 205 29.97 -7.84 -10.15
CA VAL A 205 31.30 -7.27 -9.84
C VAL A 205 32.42 -7.87 -10.69
N ASN A 206 32.35 -9.18 -10.93
CA ASN A 206 33.41 -9.92 -11.64
C ASN A 206 33.06 -10.29 -13.08
N GLY A 207 31.82 -10.01 -13.52
CA GLY A 207 31.37 -10.36 -14.87
C GLY A 207 31.32 -11.87 -15.11
N GLN A 208 31.12 -12.66 -14.06
CA GLN A 208 31.10 -14.12 -14.15
C GLN A 208 29.69 -14.62 -14.50
N GLY A 209 29.60 -15.29 -15.63
CA GLY A 209 28.35 -15.86 -16.13
C GLY A 209 28.55 -16.45 -17.52
N GLU A 210 27.50 -17.05 -18.08
CA GLU A 210 27.50 -17.45 -19.47
C GLU A 210 27.63 -16.19 -20.36
N LYS A 211 28.62 -16.17 -21.20
CA LYS A 211 28.91 -15.06 -22.10
C LYS A 211 27.95 -15.06 -23.28
N VAL A 212 27.23 -13.96 -23.45
CA VAL A 212 26.22 -13.83 -24.51
C VAL A 212 26.37 -12.51 -25.26
N THR A 213 25.93 -12.45 -26.51
CA THR A 213 25.82 -11.20 -27.30
C THR A 213 24.42 -10.59 -27.19
N ASP A 214 23.42 -11.42 -26.95
CA ASP A 214 22.05 -11.06 -26.63
C ASP A 214 21.44 -12.12 -25.70
N PHE A 215 20.31 -11.80 -25.06
CA PHE A 215 19.68 -12.65 -24.06
C PHE A 215 18.61 -13.58 -24.61
N SER A 216 18.17 -13.41 -25.85
CA SER A 216 16.98 -14.11 -26.40
C SER A 216 17.23 -15.60 -26.56
N ALA A 217 18.35 -15.98 -27.20
CA ALA A 217 18.67 -17.38 -27.43
C ALA A 217 18.95 -18.16 -26.12
N PRO A 218 19.78 -17.67 -25.17
CA PRO A 218 20.05 -18.41 -23.94
C PRO A 218 18.81 -18.51 -23.03
N ILE A 219 17.94 -17.50 -22.97
CA ILE A 219 16.72 -17.57 -22.17
C ILE A 219 15.72 -18.55 -22.81
N SER A 220 15.53 -18.48 -24.14
CA SER A 220 14.68 -19.45 -24.85
C SER A 220 15.16 -20.89 -24.66
N LYS A 221 16.49 -21.10 -24.63
CA LYS A 221 17.08 -22.42 -24.33
C LYS A 221 16.77 -22.84 -22.90
N SER A 222 16.92 -21.93 -21.92
CA SER A 222 16.54 -22.22 -20.51
C SER A 222 15.11 -22.72 -20.41
N TYR A 223 14.16 -22.08 -21.09
CA TYR A 223 12.76 -22.51 -21.09
C TYR A 223 12.57 -23.91 -21.73
N ALA A 224 13.27 -24.15 -22.85
CA ALA A 224 13.25 -25.47 -23.49
C ALA A 224 13.82 -26.58 -22.59
N ASP A 225 14.78 -26.24 -21.75
CA ASP A 225 15.41 -27.12 -20.78
C ASP A 225 14.59 -27.23 -19.46
N GLY A 226 13.40 -26.61 -19.38
CA GLY A 226 12.51 -26.61 -18.21
C GLY A 226 12.94 -25.66 -17.09
N VAL A 227 13.88 -24.75 -17.34
CA VAL A 227 14.34 -23.74 -16.38
C VAL A 227 13.58 -22.43 -16.62
N THR A 228 12.73 -22.05 -15.64
CA THR A 228 11.93 -20.83 -15.68
C THR A 228 12.73 -19.61 -15.25
N ASP A 229 12.13 -18.42 -15.41
CA ASP A 229 12.74 -17.12 -15.08
C ASP A 229 13.37 -17.07 -13.69
N GLU A 230 12.69 -17.62 -12.67
CA GLU A 230 13.16 -17.61 -11.27
C GLU A 230 14.55 -18.21 -11.12
N PHE A 231 14.90 -19.19 -11.96
CA PHE A 231 16.10 -20.02 -11.85
C PHE A 231 17.12 -19.78 -12.97
N ILE A 232 16.98 -18.76 -13.79
CA ILE A 232 17.94 -18.43 -14.85
C ILE A 232 19.32 -18.24 -14.24
N LYS A 233 20.30 -18.99 -14.76
CA LYS A 233 21.72 -18.88 -14.36
C LYS A 233 22.31 -17.54 -14.81
N PRO A 234 23.41 -17.07 -14.21
CA PRO A 234 24.03 -15.81 -14.59
C PRO A 234 24.36 -15.73 -16.09
N LEU A 235 23.84 -14.73 -16.77
CA LEU A 235 24.13 -14.39 -18.17
C LEU A 235 24.78 -13.01 -18.21
N VAL A 236 25.95 -12.88 -18.86
CA VAL A 236 26.68 -11.63 -19.00
C VAL A 236 26.85 -11.27 -20.47
N LYS A 237 26.43 -10.05 -20.81
CA LYS A 237 26.61 -9.51 -22.16
C LYS A 237 28.07 -9.10 -22.37
N THR A 238 28.65 -9.51 -23.50
CA THR A 238 30.06 -9.26 -23.84
C THR A 238 30.21 -8.49 -25.13
N ASP A 239 31.34 -7.78 -25.25
CA ASP A 239 31.79 -7.19 -26.48
C ASP A 239 32.30 -8.24 -27.49
N ALA A 240 32.74 -7.81 -28.67
CA ALA A 240 33.31 -8.69 -29.71
C ALA A 240 34.58 -9.42 -29.26
N SER A 241 35.25 -8.93 -28.24
CA SER A 241 36.47 -9.54 -27.66
C SER A 241 36.14 -10.51 -26.51
N GLY A 242 34.87 -10.64 -26.16
CA GLY A 242 34.39 -11.50 -25.07
C GLY A 242 34.59 -10.93 -23.67
N ASN A 243 34.79 -9.61 -23.54
CA ASN A 243 34.83 -8.93 -22.25
C ASN A 243 33.42 -8.48 -21.86
N PRO A 244 33.02 -8.52 -20.56
CA PRO A 244 31.79 -7.95 -20.09
C PRO A 244 31.64 -6.48 -20.53
N ILE A 245 30.46 -6.10 -21.02
CA ILE A 245 30.17 -4.70 -21.41
C ILE A 245 30.37 -3.76 -20.22
N ALA A 246 29.89 -4.15 -19.04
CA ALA A 246 30.11 -3.40 -17.80
C ALA A 246 30.02 -4.32 -16.58
N VAL A 247 30.81 -3.98 -15.56
CA VAL A 247 30.76 -4.51 -14.20
C VAL A 247 30.77 -3.35 -13.22
N ILE A 248 30.30 -3.59 -12.00
CA ILE A 248 30.29 -2.60 -10.92
C ILE A 248 31.71 -2.46 -10.35
N GLU A 249 32.22 -1.24 -10.28
CA GLU A 249 33.54 -0.91 -9.78
C GLU A 249 33.47 0.18 -8.70
N ASN A 250 34.55 0.33 -7.94
CA ASN A 250 34.65 1.39 -6.93
C ASN A 250 34.43 2.79 -7.53
N GLY A 251 33.57 3.56 -6.88
CA GLY A 251 33.23 4.90 -7.29
C GLY A 251 32.01 4.96 -8.24
N ASP A 252 31.46 3.83 -8.66
CA ASP A 252 30.26 3.81 -9.49
C ASP A 252 29.00 4.12 -8.66
N VAL A 253 27.97 4.59 -9.34
CA VAL A 253 26.63 4.77 -8.79
C VAL A 253 25.85 3.47 -9.00
N VAL A 254 25.24 2.95 -7.95
CA VAL A 254 24.37 1.76 -8.03
C VAL A 254 22.99 2.09 -7.44
N ILE A 255 21.95 1.90 -8.21
CA ILE A 255 20.56 2.11 -7.78
C ILE A 255 19.83 0.77 -7.80
N CYS A 256 19.47 0.25 -6.62
CA CYS A 256 18.61 -0.91 -6.49
C CYS A 256 17.15 -0.45 -6.57
N PHE A 257 16.46 -0.78 -7.67
CA PHE A 257 15.12 -0.25 -7.92
C PHE A 257 13.97 -1.08 -7.33
N ASN A 258 14.26 -2.10 -6.53
CA ASN A 258 13.25 -2.77 -5.73
C ASN A 258 12.76 -1.82 -4.63
N PHE A 259 11.43 -1.68 -4.48
CA PHE A 259 10.86 -0.88 -3.39
C PHE A 259 10.51 -1.72 -2.16
N ARG A 260 10.22 -3.02 -2.33
CA ARG A 260 10.07 -3.94 -1.20
C ARG A 260 11.42 -4.37 -0.68
N THR A 261 11.59 -4.28 0.64
CA THR A 261 12.90 -4.28 1.31
C THR A 261 13.52 -5.64 1.52
N ASP A 262 12.70 -6.68 1.81
CA ASP A 262 13.14 -7.96 2.35
C ASP A 262 14.16 -8.70 1.47
N ARG A 263 13.97 -8.71 0.15
CA ARG A 263 14.83 -9.43 -0.80
C ARG A 263 15.92 -8.58 -1.45
N GLY A 264 15.95 -7.28 -1.20
CA GLY A 264 17.04 -6.40 -1.62
C GLY A 264 18.17 -6.28 -0.59
N ARG A 265 17.93 -6.74 0.66
CA ARG A 265 18.88 -6.57 1.77
C ARG A 265 20.20 -7.30 1.56
N GLU A 266 20.16 -8.59 1.23
CA GLU A 266 21.37 -9.42 1.19
C GLU A 266 22.33 -8.99 0.11
N ILE A 267 21.86 -8.69 -1.11
CA ILE A 267 22.74 -8.16 -2.17
C ILE A 267 23.31 -6.78 -1.79
N THR A 268 22.54 -5.93 -1.11
CA THR A 268 23.01 -4.65 -0.58
C THR A 268 24.11 -4.86 0.46
N VAL A 269 23.92 -5.80 1.39
CA VAL A 269 24.94 -6.15 2.40
C VAL A 269 26.23 -6.61 1.74
N ALA A 270 26.14 -7.51 0.77
CA ALA A 270 27.31 -8.05 0.07
C ALA A 270 28.09 -6.98 -0.72
N LEU A 271 27.35 -6.03 -1.33
CA LEU A 271 27.97 -4.96 -2.13
C LEU A 271 28.52 -3.80 -1.27
N THR A 272 27.99 -3.55 -0.05
CA THR A 272 28.26 -2.30 0.65
C THR A 272 28.58 -2.42 2.15
N GLN A 273 28.16 -3.48 2.86
CA GLN A 273 28.17 -3.46 4.32
C GLN A 273 29.16 -4.42 4.95
N LYS A 274 29.30 -5.64 4.44
CA LYS A 274 30.02 -6.71 5.10
C LYS A 274 30.86 -7.53 4.13
N GLU A 275 32.09 -7.85 4.56
CA GLU A 275 32.95 -8.81 3.87
C GLU A 275 32.53 -10.25 4.20
N PHE A 276 32.57 -11.12 3.19
CA PHE A 276 32.34 -12.56 3.30
C PHE A 276 33.56 -13.32 2.76
N PRO A 277 34.62 -13.47 3.55
CA PRO A 277 35.88 -14.08 3.08
C PRO A 277 35.69 -15.50 2.55
N GLU A 278 34.84 -16.29 3.18
CA GLU A 278 34.53 -17.68 2.77
C GLU A 278 33.88 -17.74 1.38
N GLN A 279 33.14 -16.70 1.01
CA GLN A 279 32.51 -16.56 -0.29
C GLN A 279 33.31 -15.71 -1.27
N GLY A 280 34.41 -15.08 -0.83
CA GLY A 280 35.19 -14.18 -1.64
C GLY A 280 34.48 -12.90 -2.06
N MET A 281 33.48 -12.46 -1.29
CA MET A 281 32.73 -11.22 -1.53
C MET A 281 33.27 -10.11 -0.61
N LYS A 282 33.51 -8.93 -1.17
CA LYS A 282 33.98 -7.73 -0.45
C LYS A 282 33.10 -6.53 -0.80
N PRO A 283 32.79 -5.68 0.19
CA PRO A 283 32.12 -4.41 -0.08
C PRO A 283 32.97 -3.53 -1.01
N LEU A 284 32.28 -2.79 -1.89
CA LEU A 284 32.88 -1.78 -2.74
C LEU A 284 32.55 -0.39 -2.20
N ASN A 285 33.42 0.58 -2.54
CA ASN A 285 33.11 1.99 -2.28
C ASN A 285 32.19 2.51 -3.40
N LEU A 286 30.87 2.50 -3.15
CA LEU A 286 29.84 2.86 -4.13
C LEU A 286 29.04 4.07 -3.67
N ASP A 287 28.53 4.85 -4.59
CA ASP A 287 27.36 5.69 -4.34
C ASP A 287 26.10 4.81 -4.49
N TYR A 288 25.73 4.14 -3.38
CA TYR A 288 24.69 3.13 -3.39
C TYR A 288 23.34 3.70 -2.93
N ILE A 289 22.31 3.46 -3.72
CA ILE A 289 20.99 4.05 -3.55
C ILE A 289 19.93 2.94 -3.58
N THR A 290 18.97 3.00 -2.67
CA THR A 290 17.77 2.15 -2.66
C THR A 290 16.51 2.97 -2.85
N MET A 291 15.48 2.36 -3.40
CA MET A 291 14.19 3.06 -3.59
C MET A 291 13.54 3.41 -2.26
N THR A 292 13.61 2.50 -1.29
CA THR A 292 13.06 2.67 0.07
C THR A 292 14.11 2.29 1.10
N THR A 293 13.87 2.57 2.38
CA THR A 293 14.79 2.18 3.46
C THR A 293 14.75 0.67 3.67
N TYR A 294 15.82 -0.03 3.27
CA TYR A 294 15.91 -1.48 3.44
C TYR A 294 16.27 -1.89 4.86
N ASP A 295 17.14 -1.13 5.49
CA ASP A 295 17.56 -1.30 6.88
C ASP A 295 18.14 0.02 7.38
N GLU A 296 17.69 0.48 8.54
CA GLU A 296 18.14 1.74 9.13
C GLU A 296 19.58 1.68 9.65
N THR A 297 20.13 0.46 9.81
CA THR A 297 21.52 0.24 10.26
C THR A 297 22.52 0.31 9.13
N PHE A 298 22.09 0.32 7.86
CA PHE A 298 23.00 0.39 6.70
C PHE A 298 23.74 1.73 6.65
N LYS A 299 25.05 1.65 6.45
CA LYS A 299 25.92 2.81 6.37
C LYS A 299 26.20 3.17 4.91
N GLY A 300 26.16 4.47 4.60
CA GLY A 300 26.49 4.98 3.27
C GLY A 300 25.47 4.65 2.17
N VAL A 301 24.30 4.12 2.52
CA VAL A 301 23.20 3.87 1.58
C VAL A 301 22.27 5.06 1.59
N LYS A 302 22.04 5.65 0.42
CA LYS A 302 21.08 6.74 0.22
C LYS A 302 19.69 6.14 -0.14
N VAL A 303 18.62 6.87 0.15
CA VAL A 303 17.25 6.41 -0.08
C VAL A 303 16.48 7.43 -0.87
N VAL A 304 15.82 7.00 -1.97
CA VAL A 304 15.03 7.89 -2.84
C VAL A 304 13.71 8.28 -2.17
N PHE A 305 13.02 7.30 -1.59
CA PHE A 305 11.74 7.48 -0.91
C PHE A 305 11.87 7.05 0.55
N THR A 306 12.19 7.99 1.42
CA THR A 306 12.16 7.75 2.85
C THR A 306 10.73 7.56 3.34
N LYS A 307 10.55 6.83 4.44
CA LYS A 307 9.25 6.69 5.09
C LYS A 307 8.78 8.10 5.48
N ALA A 308 7.64 8.49 4.95
CA ALA A 308 7.04 9.75 5.35
C ALA A 308 6.34 9.52 6.70
N ASP A 309 6.73 10.26 7.72
CA ASP A 309 5.96 10.35 8.95
C ASP A 309 4.61 10.98 8.64
N LEU A 310 3.53 10.28 8.96
CA LEU A 310 2.19 10.82 8.86
C LEU A 310 1.93 11.73 10.06
N VAL A 311 2.38 12.97 9.95
CA VAL A 311 2.13 14.01 10.97
C VAL A 311 0.78 14.68 10.76
N ASN A 312 0.26 15.29 11.82
CA ASN A 312 -1.01 16.01 11.82
C ASN A 312 -2.19 15.10 11.37
N THR A 313 -2.21 13.86 11.88
CA THR A 313 -3.39 13.00 11.75
C THR A 313 -4.55 13.55 12.57
N LEU A 314 -5.77 13.08 12.31
CA LEU A 314 -6.95 13.54 13.06
C LEU A 314 -6.75 13.42 14.58
N GLY A 315 -6.18 12.30 15.05
CA GLY A 315 -5.89 12.10 16.48
C GLY A 315 -4.94 13.14 17.06
N GLU A 316 -3.86 13.50 16.34
CA GLU A 316 -2.92 14.55 16.74
C GLU A 316 -3.57 15.95 16.75
N VAL A 317 -4.37 16.27 15.74
CA VAL A 317 -5.07 17.55 15.68
C VAL A 317 -6.06 17.70 16.83
N LEU A 318 -6.76 16.61 17.18
CA LEU A 318 -7.65 16.57 18.35
C LEU A 318 -6.88 16.76 19.66
N GLU A 319 -5.73 16.06 19.82
CA GLU A 319 -4.81 16.22 20.96
C GLU A 319 -4.36 17.68 21.12
N HIS A 320 -3.87 18.30 20.04
CA HIS A 320 -3.42 19.68 20.05
C HIS A 320 -4.54 20.71 20.36
N ASN A 321 -5.78 20.35 20.07
CA ASN A 321 -6.96 21.18 20.37
C ASN A 321 -7.67 20.76 21.68
N HIS A 322 -7.03 19.93 22.50
CA HIS A 322 -7.55 19.45 23.80
C HIS A 322 -8.93 18.79 23.69
N LYS A 323 -9.20 18.10 22.57
CA LYS A 323 -10.44 17.37 22.34
C LYS A 323 -10.30 15.92 22.83
N ASN A 324 -11.31 15.44 23.52
CA ASN A 324 -11.39 14.07 24.00
C ASN A 324 -11.84 13.13 22.88
N GLN A 325 -11.20 11.97 22.77
CA GLN A 325 -11.49 11.03 21.70
C GLN A 325 -11.61 9.58 22.19
N ILE A 326 -12.54 8.82 21.59
CA ILE A 326 -12.71 7.39 21.83
C ILE A 326 -12.46 6.62 20.54
N ARG A 327 -11.73 5.51 20.65
CA ARG A 327 -11.55 4.50 19.59
C ARG A 327 -12.19 3.21 20.09
N ILE A 328 -13.06 2.60 19.28
CA ILE A 328 -13.71 1.35 19.67
C ILE A 328 -13.88 0.43 18.47
N ALA A 329 -13.49 -0.82 18.65
CA ALA A 329 -13.70 -1.93 17.74
C ALA A 329 -13.58 -3.25 18.48
N GLU A 330 -13.96 -4.35 17.82
CA GLU A 330 -13.61 -5.67 18.29
C GLU A 330 -12.16 -6.03 17.86
N THR A 331 -11.59 -7.10 18.45
CA THR A 331 -10.16 -7.47 18.32
C THR A 331 -9.67 -7.46 16.89
N GLU A 332 -10.44 -7.98 15.92
CA GLU A 332 -10.06 -8.05 14.49
C GLU A 332 -9.85 -6.67 13.85
N LYS A 333 -10.56 -5.66 14.30
CA LYS A 333 -10.52 -4.31 13.74
C LYS A 333 -9.96 -3.26 14.71
N TYR A 334 -9.52 -3.68 15.89
CA TYR A 334 -8.93 -2.77 16.87
C TYR A 334 -7.66 -2.07 16.35
N PRO A 335 -6.70 -2.76 15.68
CA PRO A 335 -5.56 -2.09 15.08
C PRO A 335 -5.95 -1.05 14.02
N HIS A 336 -7.08 -1.25 13.33
CA HIS A 336 -7.54 -0.35 12.27
C HIS A 336 -7.98 1.00 12.83
N VAL A 337 -8.79 1.02 13.88
CA VAL A 337 -9.23 2.27 14.54
C VAL A 337 -8.17 2.90 15.44
N THR A 338 -7.07 2.21 15.75
CA THR A 338 -5.96 2.68 16.58
C THR A 338 -4.71 2.94 15.74
N PHE A 339 -3.87 1.94 15.52
CA PHE A 339 -2.59 2.04 14.83
C PHE A 339 -2.70 2.66 13.43
N PHE A 340 -3.52 2.07 12.55
CA PHE A 340 -3.65 2.56 11.17
C PHE A 340 -4.32 3.93 11.10
N PHE A 341 -5.41 4.13 11.81
CA PHE A 341 -6.08 5.43 11.87
C PHE A 341 -5.20 6.54 12.47
N SER A 342 -4.25 6.19 13.32
CA SER A 342 -3.28 7.12 13.91
C SER A 342 -1.99 7.26 13.07
N GLY A 343 -2.01 6.81 11.82
CA GLY A 343 -0.86 6.96 10.91
C GLY A 343 0.36 6.10 11.25
N GLY A 344 0.15 4.96 11.93
CA GLY A 344 1.23 4.06 12.38
C GLY A 344 1.74 4.34 13.78
N ARG A 345 1.05 5.19 14.56
CA ARG A 345 1.39 5.48 15.95
C ARG A 345 0.73 4.45 16.88
N GLU A 346 1.57 3.76 17.68
CA GLU A 346 1.10 2.80 18.71
C GLU A 346 0.60 3.50 19.97
N LYS A 347 1.31 4.54 20.40
CA LYS A 347 1.02 5.23 21.65
C LYS A 347 -0.28 6.02 21.55
N GLU A 348 -1.13 5.90 22.58
CA GLU A 348 -2.33 6.73 22.74
C GLU A 348 -2.01 8.22 22.73
N PHE A 349 -2.94 9.02 22.20
CA PHE A 349 -2.91 10.47 22.32
C PHE A 349 -3.33 10.91 23.72
N GLU A 350 -2.96 12.11 24.13
CA GLU A 350 -3.56 12.71 25.32
C GLU A 350 -5.07 12.81 25.12
N ASN A 351 -5.84 12.48 26.16
CA ASN A 351 -7.31 12.44 26.12
C ASN A 351 -7.88 11.44 25.08
N GLU A 352 -7.15 10.37 24.77
CA GLU A 352 -7.65 9.23 24.01
C GLU A 352 -8.05 8.09 24.94
N LYS A 353 -9.21 7.51 24.70
CA LYS A 353 -9.67 6.28 25.35
C LYS A 353 -9.88 5.20 24.29
N ARG A 354 -9.26 4.05 24.51
CA ARG A 354 -9.38 2.89 23.61
C ARG A 354 -10.23 1.81 24.27
N LEU A 355 -11.24 1.34 23.55
CA LEU A 355 -12.12 0.27 23.96
C LEU A 355 -12.00 -0.90 22.98
N MET A 356 -11.52 -2.03 23.47
CA MET A 356 -11.40 -3.25 22.68
C MET A 356 -12.40 -4.30 23.20
N ILE A 357 -13.26 -4.77 22.31
CA ILE A 357 -14.20 -5.85 22.61
C ILE A 357 -13.62 -7.14 22.02
N PRO A 358 -13.45 -8.21 22.81
CA PRO A 358 -12.93 -9.47 22.25
C PRO A 358 -13.83 -10.01 21.15
N SER A 359 -13.24 -10.37 20.01
CA SER A 359 -13.94 -11.09 18.95
C SER A 359 -14.30 -12.52 19.39
N PRO A 360 -15.36 -13.13 18.86
CA PRO A 360 -15.76 -14.49 19.23
C PRO A 360 -14.67 -15.50 18.88
N LYS A 361 -14.47 -16.48 19.76
CA LYS A 361 -13.50 -17.56 19.57
C LYS A 361 -14.12 -18.70 18.75
N VAL A 362 -14.40 -18.46 17.49
CA VAL A 362 -14.92 -19.43 16.52
C VAL A 362 -13.90 -19.69 15.43
N ALA A 363 -14.01 -20.81 14.73
CA ALA A 363 -13.07 -21.16 13.66
C ALA A 363 -13.21 -20.20 12.46
N THR A 364 -14.44 -19.88 12.10
CA THR A 364 -14.81 -18.90 11.05
C THR A 364 -16.05 -18.12 11.49
N TYR A 365 -16.16 -16.87 11.07
CA TYR A 365 -17.20 -15.96 11.59
C TYR A 365 -18.60 -16.19 11.02
N ASP A 366 -18.77 -17.03 10.01
CA ASP A 366 -20.07 -17.54 9.59
C ASP A 366 -20.78 -18.37 10.69
N LEU A 367 -20.01 -18.94 11.62
CA LEU A 367 -20.54 -19.69 12.77
C LEU A 367 -21.15 -18.76 13.84
N GLN A 368 -20.76 -17.48 13.84
CA GLN A 368 -21.29 -16.45 14.74
C GLN A 368 -21.28 -15.09 14.02
N PRO A 369 -22.21 -14.86 13.08
CA PRO A 369 -22.23 -13.64 12.24
C PRO A 369 -22.43 -12.33 13.01
N GLU A 370 -23.04 -12.39 14.17
CA GLU A 370 -23.21 -11.25 15.08
C GLU A 370 -21.87 -10.74 15.59
N MET A 371 -20.84 -11.58 15.58
CA MET A 371 -19.52 -11.30 16.09
C MET A 371 -19.61 -10.58 17.47
N SER A 372 -18.95 -9.43 17.60
CA SER A 372 -19.03 -8.64 18.83
C SER A 372 -19.77 -7.30 18.68
N ALA A 373 -20.60 -7.14 17.63
CA ALA A 373 -21.31 -5.89 17.39
C ALA A 373 -22.19 -5.46 18.56
N ASN A 374 -22.91 -6.39 19.19
CA ASN A 374 -23.70 -6.11 20.40
C ASN A 374 -22.82 -5.64 21.56
N GLY A 375 -21.67 -6.27 21.77
CA GLY A 375 -20.69 -5.86 22.80
C GLY A 375 -20.13 -4.45 22.55
N ILE A 376 -19.86 -4.10 21.31
CA ILE A 376 -19.46 -2.74 20.92
C ILE A 376 -20.55 -1.73 21.25
N LYS A 377 -21.78 -2.01 20.83
CA LYS A 377 -22.97 -1.18 21.13
C LYS A 377 -23.14 -0.98 22.64
N ASP A 378 -23.08 -2.05 23.42
CA ASP A 378 -23.29 -2.02 24.86
C ASP A 378 -22.16 -1.30 25.61
N ALA A 379 -20.95 -1.30 25.06
CA ALA A 379 -19.79 -0.59 25.62
C ALA A 379 -19.80 0.92 25.27
N ILE A 380 -20.22 1.30 24.07
CA ILE A 380 -20.10 2.69 23.62
C ILE A 380 -21.27 3.55 24.09
N ILE A 381 -22.48 3.02 24.19
CA ILE A 381 -23.66 3.81 24.63
C ILE A 381 -23.44 4.48 26.00
N PRO A 382 -22.96 3.79 27.05
CA PRO A 382 -22.66 4.46 28.31
C PRO A 382 -21.60 5.56 28.22
N GLU A 383 -20.65 5.45 27.32
CA GLU A 383 -19.62 6.48 27.10
C GLU A 383 -20.22 7.70 26.37
N ILE A 384 -21.11 7.47 25.40
CA ILE A 384 -21.89 8.53 24.75
C ILE A 384 -22.73 9.31 25.78
N GLU A 385 -23.42 8.59 26.66
CA GLU A 385 -24.27 9.18 27.71
C GLU A 385 -23.47 10.00 28.74
N LYS A 386 -22.22 9.61 29.07
CA LYS A 386 -21.29 10.41 29.87
C LYS A 386 -20.92 11.74 29.20
N GLY A 387 -20.98 11.79 27.88
CA GLY A 387 -20.73 13.00 27.10
C GLY A 387 -19.30 13.53 27.18
N TRP A 388 -18.31 12.68 27.57
CA TRP A 388 -16.91 13.06 27.75
C TRP A 388 -16.19 13.25 26.41
N ALA A 389 -16.45 12.38 25.42
CA ALA A 389 -15.77 12.43 24.14
C ALA A 389 -16.34 13.52 23.22
N ASP A 390 -15.46 14.29 22.60
CA ASP A 390 -15.79 15.18 21.50
C ASP A 390 -15.83 14.42 20.16
N PHE A 391 -14.99 13.39 20.02
CA PHE A 391 -14.91 12.55 18.85
C PHE A 391 -14.94 11.05 19.21
N ILE A 392 -15.68 10.28 18.43
CA ILE A 392 -15.73 8.81 18.54
C ILE A 392 -15.44 8.22 17.16
N CYS A 393 -14.49 7.27 17.08
CA CYS A 393 -14.29 6.42 15.92
C CYS A 393 -14.66 4.98 16.30
N LEU A 394 -15.73 4.47 15.68
CA LEU A 394 -16.28 3.15 15.92
C LEU A 394 -16.28 2.34 14.63
N ASN A 395 -15.81 1.10 14.71
CA ASN A 395 -15.85 0.15 13.59
C ASN A 395 -16.70 -1.08 13.96
N PHE A 396 -17.63 -1.45 13.07
CA PHE A 396 -18.34 -2.72 13.07
C PHE A 396 -17.73 -3.63 12.00
N ALA A 397 -17.08 -4.72 12.41
CA ALA A 397 -16.30 -5.61 11.57
C ALA A 397 -17.12 -6.57 10.70
N ASN A 398 -18.37 -6.79 11.04
CA ASN A 398 -19.16 -7.95 10.62
C ASN A 398 -19.28 -8.11 9.10
N PRO A 399 -19.67 -7.09 8.30
CA PRO A 399 -19.89 -7.29 6.87
C PRO A 399 -18.62 -7.74 6.16
N ASP A 400 -17.44 -7.25 6.58
CA ASP A 400 -16.16 -7.64 6.03
C ASP A 400 -15.71 -9.02 6.50
N MET A 401 -15.62 -9.22 7.80
CA MET A 401 -15.07 -10.44 8.37
C MET A 401 -15.92 -11.68 8.06
N VAL A 402 -17.25 -11.56 8.08
CA VAL A 402 -18.15 -12.62 7.66
C VAL A 402 -18.15 -12.77 6.13
N GLY A 403 -17.99 -11.65 5.40
CA GLY A 403 -17.86 -11.64 3.94
C GLY A 403 -16.71 -12.53 3.44
N HIS A 404 -15.59 -12.50 4.12
CA HIS A 404 -14.43 -13.35 3.79
C HIS A 404 -14.70 -14.86 3.91
N THR A 405 -15.75 -15.28 4.62
CA THR A 405 -16.14 -16.70 4.71
C THR A 405 -16.85 -17.20 3.45
N GLY A 406 -17.44 -16.31 2.67
CA GLY A 406 -18.21 -16.64 1.48
C GLY A 406 -19.59 -17.25 1.75
N VAL A 407 -20.03 -17.31 3.00
CA VAL A 407 -21.34 -17.87 3.38
C VAL A 407 -22.41 -16.80 3.33
N PHE A 408 -23.12 -16.69 2.21
CA PHE A 408 -24.07 -15.63 1.89
C PHE A 408 -25.09 -15.34 3.00
N GLU A 409 -25.77 -16.37 3.51
CA GLU A 409 -26.79 -16.22 4.57
C GLU A 409 -26.20 -15.69 5.89
N ALA A 410 -24.95 -16.06 6.18
CA ALA A 410 -24.25 -15.53 7.35
C ALA A 410 -23.92 -14.03 7.18
N VAL A 411 -23.54 -13.62 5.96
CA VAL A 411 -23.29 -12.20 5.66
C VAL A 411 -24.56 -11.37 5.76
N VAL A 412 -25.70 -11.87 5.26
CA VAL A 412 -27.01 -11.23 5.44
C VAL A 412 -27.28 -10.99 6.92
N LYS A 413 -27.12 -12.00 7.77
CA LYS A 413 -27.32 -11.87 9.22
C LYS A 413 -26.32 -10.89 9.86
N ALA A 414 -25.08 -10.87 9.42
CA ALA A 414 -24.05 -9.93 9.89
C ALA A 414 -24.46 -8.48 9.58
N VAL A 415 -24.91 -8.21 8.37
CA VAL A 415 -25.39 -6.90 7.91
C VAL A 415 -26.60 -6.44 8.74
N GLU A 416 -27.60 -7.31 8.95
CA GLU A 416 -28.78 -7.00 9.77
C GLU A 416 -28.43 -6.69 11.22
N THR A 417 -27.46 -7.42 11.79
CA THR A 417 -26.99 -7.17 13.15
C THR A 417 -26.31 -5.79 13.27
N VAL A 418 -25.48 -5.44 12.29
CA VAL A 418 -24.82 -4.12 12.24
C VAL A 418 -25.83 -2.99 12.09
N ASP A 419 -26.84 -3.17 11.23
CA ASP A 419 -27.93 -2.18 11.06
C ASP A 419 -28.61 -1.87 12.39
N GLN A 420 -29.01 -2.89 13.15
CA GLN A 420 -29.65 -2.75 14.46
C GLN A 420 -28.73 -2.11 15.50
N CYS A 421 -27.46 -2.51 15.55
CA CYS A 421 -26.50 -1.95 16.48
C CYS A 421 -26.19 -0.48 16.18
N ALA A 422 -26.05 -0.13 14.90
CA ALA A 422 -25.82 1.23 14.44
C ALA A 422 -27.02 2.14 14.79
N GLU A 423 -28.26 1.67 14.59
CA GLU A 423 -29.46 2.39 15.00
C GLU A 423 -29.40 2.79 16.48
N ALA A 424 -29.16 1.82 17.36
CA ALA A 424 -29.12 2.06 18.81
C ALA A 424 -28.01 3.06 19.21
N VAL A 425 -26.83 2.97 18.58
CA VAL A 425 -25.71 3.89 18.83
C VAL A 425 -26.06 5.30 18.35
N VAL A 426 -26.62 5.43 17.14
CA VAL A 426 -27.02 6.73 16.58
C VAL A 426 -28.11 7.38 17.41
N GLU A 427 -29.14 6.63 17.80
CA GLU A 427 -30.19 7.16 18.67
C GLU A 427 -29.67 7.68 20.01
N ALA A 428 -28.79 6.92 20.66
CA ALA A 428 -28.15 7.34 21.90
C ALA A 428 -27.33 8.62 21.71
N GLY A 429 -26.55 8.68 20.59
CA GLY A 429 -25.73 9.83 20.29
C GLY A 429 -26.52 11.09 19.98
N LEU A 430 -27.57 11.01 19.19
CA LEU A 430 -28.45 12.14 18.87
C LEU A 430 -29.07 12.74 20.14
N LYS A 431 -29.53 11.89 21.08
CA LYS A 431 -30.04 12.33 22.39
C LYS A 431 -28.98 13.07 23.22
N ASN A 432 -27.69 12.79 22.98
CA ASN A 432 -26.55 13.39 23.70
C ASN A 432 -25.78 14.44 22.86
N GLY A 433 -26.36 14.92 21.76
CA GLY A 433 -25.84 16.05 20.97
C GLY A 433 -24.69 15.71 20.03
N TYR A 434 -24.56 14.44 19.65
CA TYR A 434 -23.59 14.03 18.62
C TYR A 434 -24.18 14.19 17.23
N SER A 435 -23.32 14.63 16.30
CA SER A 435 -23.53 14.46 14.87
C SER A 435 -22.84 13.16 14.43
N PHE A 436 -23.31 12.57 13.34
CA PHE A 436 -22.78 11.30 12.84
C PHE A 436 -22.34 11.41 11.39
N ILE A 437 -21.18 10.78 11.09
CA ILE A 437 -20.81 10.40 9.73
C ILE A 437 -20.76 8.88 9.70
N ILE A 438 -21.61 8.25 8.86
CA ILE A 438 -21.66 6.80 8.69
C ILE A 438 -21.07 6.47 7.32
N ILE A 439 -20.02 5.66 7.31
CA ILE A 439 -19.26 5.28 6.11
C ILE A 439 -18.96 3.78 6.09
N ALA A 440 -18.35 3.33 5.00
CA ALA A 440 -17.53 2.13 4.99
C ALA A 440 -16.11 2.49 4.50
N ASP A 441 -15.17 1.62 4.78
CA ASP A 441 -13.75 1.79 4.39
C ASP A 441 -13.39 1.09 3.07
N HIS A 442 -14.17 0.11 2.66
CA HIS A 442 -14.18 -0.58 1.37
C HIS A 442 -15.46 -1.43 1.23
N GLY A 443 -15.69 -2.03 0.07
CA GLY A 443 -16.74 -3.01 -0.15
C GLY A 443 -16.25 -4.46 0.04
N ASN A 444 -17.16 -5.34 0.42
CA ASN A 444 -17.00 -6.79 0.50
C ASN A 444 -18.38 -7.48 0.39
N ALA A 445 -19.28 -7.22 1.36
CA ALA A 445 -20.61 -7.83 1.43
C ALA A 445 -21.54 -7.45 0.27
N ASP A 446 -21.19 -6.45 -0.49
CA ASP A 446 -21.93 -5.96 -1.67
C ASP A 446 -21.71 -6.82 -2.93
N TYR A 447 -20.79 -7.81 -2.89
CA TYR A 447 -20.55 -8.73 -4.00
C TYR A 447 -20.01 -10.07 -3.52
N MET A 448 -20.92 -11.02 -3.25
CA MET A 448 -20.64 -12.32 -2.64
C MET A 448 -20.61 -13.49 -3.63
N ILE A 449 -21.12 -13.29 -4.84
CA ILE A 449 -21.23 -14.33 -5.86
C ILE A 449 -20.71 -13.79 -7.20
N ASN A 450 -19.72 -14.47 -7.78
CA ASN A 450 -19.14 -14.15 -9.08
C ASN A 450 -20.12 -14.45 -10.23
N GLU A 451 -19.87 -13.90 -11.41
CA GLU A 451 -20.71 -14.10 -12.59
C GLU A 451 -20.80 -15.57 -13.05
N ASP A 452 -19.81 -16.39 -12.72
CA ASP A 452 -19.80 -17.84 -12.97
C ASP A 452 -20.52 -18.65 -11.88
N GLY A 453 -21.09 -17.99 -10.87
CA GLY A 453 -21.78 -18.62 -9.75
C GLY A 453 -20.86 -19.08 -8.61
N SER A 454 -19.56 -18.92 -8.74
CA SER A 454 -18.63 -19.21 -7.65
C SER A 454 -18.71 -18.16 -6.54
N VAL A 455 -18.28 -18.53 -5.34
CA VAL A 455 -18.25 -17.62 -4.18
C VAL A 455 -17.17 -16.59 -4.35
N ASN A 456 -17.47 -15.31 -4.08
CA ASN A 456 -16.48 -14.25 -3.93
C ASN A 456 -16.21 -14.00 -2.44
N THR A 457 -14.95 -13.98 -2.06
CA THR A 457 -14.49 -13.67 -0.69
C THR A 457 -13.56 -12.46 -0.65
N ALA A 458 -13.31 -11.84 -1.80
CA ALA A 458 -12.43 -10.70 -1.93
C ALA A 458 -13.21 -9.38 -1.75
N HIS A 459 -12.48 -8.32 -1.44
CA HIS A 459 -13.04 -6.96 -1.44
C HIS A 459 -13.49 -6.54 -2.84
N THR A 460 -14.24 -5.46 -2.91
CA THR A 460 -14.70 -4.87 -4.17
C THR A 460 -14.05 -3.51 -4.43
N THR A 461 -14.10 -3.04 -5.66
CA THR A 461 -13.71 -1.67 -6.05
C THR A 461 -14.90 -0.71 -6.06
N ASN A 462 -16.06 -1.15 -5.56
CA ASN A 462 -17.26 -0.35 -5.53
C ASN A 462 -17.13 0.85 -4.59
N LEU A 463 -17.89 1.89 -4.88
CA LEU A 463 -18.00 3.05 -3.99
C LEU A 463 -18.65 2.64 -2.66
N VAL A 464 -18.37 3.40 -1.61
CA VAL A 464 -18.92 3.17 -0.28
C VAL A 464 -19.83 4.32 0.14
N PRO A 465 -20.80 4.09 1.07
CA PRO A 465 -21.71 5.14 1.55
C PRO A 465 -20.98 6.20 2.38
N CYS A 466 -21.53 7.41 2.34
CA CYS A 466 -21.25 8.49 3.28
C CYS A 466 -22.54 9.19 3.64
N ILE A 467 -23.01 9.01 4.87
CA ILE A 467 -24.27 9.56 5.38
C ILE A 467 -23.93 10.56 6.48
N LEU A 468 -24.48 11.76 6.39
CA LEU A 468 -24.29 12.81 7.39
C LEU A 468 -25.58 13.03 8.18
N ILE A 469 -25.54 12.80 9.47
CA ILE A 469 -26.63 13.13 10.40
C ILE A 469 -26.20 14.33 11.24
N ASP A 470 -26.56 15.52 10.80
CA ASP A 470 -26.24 16.79 11.45
C ASP A 470 -27.38 17.79 11.27
N PRO A 471 -27.76 18.57 12.30
CA PRO A 471 -28.86 19.52 12.21
C PRO A 471 -28.58 20.72 11.30
N ASP A 472 -27.32 21.11 11.15
CA ASP A 472 -26.92 22.36 10.48
C ASP A 472 -26.63 22.18 8.99
N TYR A 473 -26.20 20.98 8.57
CA TYR A 473 -25.85 20.68 7.18
C TYR A 473 -26.93 19.88 6.46
N LYS A 474 -27.29 20.31 5.26
CA LYS A 474 -28.37 19.70 4.45
C LYS A 474 -27.87 18.99 3.19
N THR A 475 -26.58 19.07 2.93
CA THR A 475 -25.91 18.43 1.79
C THR A 475 -24.55 17.88 2.20
N ILE A 476 -24.10 16.84 1.51
CA ILE A 476 -22.76 16.32 1.58
C ILE A 476 -22.34 15.92 0.16
N LYS A 477 -21.10 16.21 -0.23
CA LYS A 477 -20.57 15.94 -1.57
C LYS A 477 -19.99 14.53 -1.65
N ASP A 478 -19.93 13.98 -2.86
CA ASP A 478 -19.10 12.82 -3.16
C ASP A 478 -17.63 13.15 -2.92
N GLY A 479 -16.84 12.16 -2.56
CA GLY A 479 -15.42 12.32 -2.26
C GLY A 479 -14.68 11.00 -2.15
N LYS A 480 -13.64 10.99 -1.34
CA LYS A 480 -12.81 9.81 -1.04
C LYS A 480 -12.55 9.72 0.47
N LEU A 481 -12.02 8.60 0.93
CA LEU A 481 -11.80 8.37 2.37
C LEU A 481 -10.93 9.45 3.04
N GLY A 482 -9.94 9.99 2.33
CA GLY A 482 -9.08 11.07 2.84
C GLY A 482 -9.80 12.41 3.08
N ASP A 483 -11.05 12.57 2.66
CA ASP A 483 -11.83 13.79 2.84
C ASP A 483 -12.62 13.80 4.17
N ILE A 484 -12.66 12.67 4.86
CA ILE A 484 -13.46 12.51 6.07
C ILE A 484 -12.86 13.24 7.27
N ALA A 485 -11.55 13.16 7.53
CA ALA A 485 -10.95 13.86 8.67
C ALA A 485 -11.10 15.38 8.60
N PRO A 486 -10.81 16.08 7.47
CA PRO A 486 -11.06 17.51 7.39
C PRO A 486 -12.55 17.87 7.50
N THR A 487 -13.45 16.99 7.05
CA THR A 487 -14.90 17.14 7.25
C THR A 487 -15.29 17.02 8.73
N ILE A 488 -14.74 16.05 9.46
CA ILE A 488 -14.94 15.90 10.92
C ILE A 488 -14.42 17.15 11.66
N LEU A 489 -13.22 17.63 11.33
CA LEU A 489 -12.67 18.85 11.95
C LEU A 489 -13.57 20.06 11.69
N LYS A 490 -14.11 20.20 10.49
CA LYS A 490 -15.08 21.25 10.16
C LYS A 490 -16.33 21.19 11.04
N LEU A 491 -16.88 19.98 11.26
CA LEU A 491 -18.03 19.79 12.15
C LEU A 491 -17.71 20.15 13.60
N LEU A 492 -16.49 19.81 14.06
CA LEU A 492 -16.00 20.13 15.42
C LEU A 492 -15.62 21.60 15.61
N GLY A 493 -15.61 22.39 14.54
CA GLY A 493 -15.17 23.80 14.58
C GLY A 493 -13.65 23.95 14.77
N VAL A 494 -12.87 22.98 14.31
CA VAL A 494 -11.40 22.95 14.34
C VAL A 494 -10.86 23.11 12.93
N ASP A 495 -9.85 23.94 12.75
CA ASP A 495 -9.21 24.12 11.44
C ASP A 495 -8.37 22.91 11.06
N ALA A 496 -8.50 22.47 9.82
CA ALA A 496 -7.68 21.40 9.28
C ALA A 496 -6.25 21.91 9.01
N PRO A 497 -5.20 21.14 9.40
CA PRO A 497 -3.82 21.50 9.11
C PRO A 497 -3.51 21.40 7.61
N GLN A 498 -2.45 22.08 7.17
CA GLN A 498 -2.07 22.13 5.76
C GLN A 498 -1.77 20.75 5.16
N GLU A 499 -1.28 19.81 5.96
CA GLU A 499 -0.98 18.44 5.55
C GLU A 499 -2.24 17.63 5.21
N MET A 500 -3.40 17.99 5.75
CA MET A 500 -4.68 17.38 5.36
C MET A 500 -5.15 17.99 4.04
N SER A 501 -4.74 17.38 2.93
CA SER A 501 -5.11 17.81 1.58
C SER A 501 -6.48 17.29 1.12
N GLY A 502 -7.22 16.58 1.96
CA GLY A 502 -8.59 16.17 1.69
C GLY A 502 -9.55 17.35 1.63
N GLU A 503 -10.61 17.20 0.86
CA GLU A 503 -11.65 18.21 0.72
C GLU A 503 -12.65 18.16 1.87
N ILE A 504 -13.20 19.32 2.24
CA ILE A 504 -14.33 19.39 3.18
C ILE A 504 -15.62 19.12 2.37
N LEU A 505 -16.35 18.09 2.75
CA LEU A 505 -17.51 17.60 1.99
C LEU A 505 -18.83 18.30 2.35
N VAL A 506 -18.87 19.11 3.42
CA VAL A 506 -20.06 19.83 3.91
C VAL A 506 -20.02 21.31 3.64
#